data_161f4c7100418549c386ceb751c384b9
#
_entry.id   161f4c7100418549c386ceb751c384b9
#
_cell.length_a   1.000
_cell.length_b   1.000
_cell.length_c   1.000
_cell.angle_alpha   90.00
_cell.angle_beta   90.00
_cell.angle_gamma   90.00
#
_symmetry.space_group_name_H-M   'P 1'
#
loop_
_entity.id
_entity.type
_entity.pdbx_description
1 polymer ?
#
loop_
_entity_poly.entity_id
_entity_poly.type
_entity_poly.pdbx_seq_one_letter_code
_entity_poly.pdbx_strand_id
1 'polypeptide(L)'
;MNNNKTTTLSQSQMGIYVESIQHPNELVYHMPFLYTLDKAIDLERLRDALYKVIAAHPAFFSYYTTDDSGEPLIEERKDLPIVIEINEVENMEAVKHDISKRFNLADSRPIHIALYSGKEHNYMLFEVHHIIADGASASVLMSEIDRAYNGEDIEPEDYTFYDVTAEELRLRAGSEEYEAARLWYEQNFNIGDVDTQIIADRNEKETAVVHAEYNLNIDKENIRHLIESTGVKAGTLFTSAFAL
;
A
#
# COMPACT_ATOMS: atom_id res chain seq x y z
N MET A 1 -23.60 -15.27 16.67
CA MET A 1 -22.15 -15.49 16.47
C MET A 1 -21.79 -14.73 15.21
N ASN A 2 -21.00 -13.68 15.32
CA ASN A 2 -20.51 -12.96 14.13
C ASN A 2 -19.61 -13.95 13.34
N ASN A 3 -20.04 -14.29 12.15
CA ASN A 3 -19.28 -15.15 11.24
C ASN A 3 -18.31 -14.26 10.44
N ASN A 4 -17.42 -13.58 11.14
CA ASN A 4 -16.39 -12.78 10.47
C ASN A 4 -15.46 -13.70 9.69
N LYS A 5 -15.14 -13.34 8.45
CA LYS A 5 -14.17 -14.08 7.63
C LYS A 5 -12.80 -13.88 8.25
N THR A 6 -12.06 -14.97 8.48
CA THR A 6 -10.69 -14.93 8.99
C THR A 6 -9.76 -15.65 8.01
N THR A 7 -8.52 -15.18 7.91
CA THR A 7 -7.45 -15.84 7.16
C THR A 7 -6.11 -15.56 7.81
N THR A 8 -5.11 -16.36 7.49
CA THR A 8 -3.72 -16.04 7.85
C THR A 8 -3.17 -14.92 6.96
N LEU A 9 -2.01 -14.39 7.29
CA LEU A 9 -1.32 -13.41 6.47
C LEU A 9 -0.59 -14.10 5.31
N SER A 10 -0.52 -13.44 4.15
CA SER A 10 0.42 -13.82 3.10
C SER A 10 1.87 -13.61 3.57
N GLN A 11 2.85 -14.18 2.86
CA GLN A 11 4.26 -14.00 3.23
C GLN A 11 4.70 -12.54 3.19
N SER A 12 4.22 -11.79 2.18
CA SER A 12 4.51 -10.36 2.08
C SER A 12 3.90 -9.59 3.24
N GLN A 13 2.64 -9.89 3.60
CA GLN A 13 1.98 -9.26 4.74
C GLN A 13 2.64 -9.66 6.06
N MET A 14 3.09 -10.90 6.22
CA MET A 14 3.77 -11.37 7.43
C MET A 14 5.05 -10.55 7.71
N GLY A 15 5.87 -10.30 6.68
CA GLY A 15 7.06 -9.48 6.82
C GLY A 15 6.75 -8.06 7.30
N ILE A 16 5.77 -7.41 6.67
CA ILE A 16 5.32 -6.06 7.04
C ILE A 16 4.72 -6.05 8.46
N TYR A 17 3.91 -7.06 8.80
CA TYR A 17 3.28 -7.17 10.12
C TYR A 17 4.31 -7.30 11.23
N VAL A 18 5.26 -8.24 11.10
CA VAL A 18 6.29 -8.47 12.11
C VAL A 18 7.12 -7.20 12.34
N GLU A 19 7.55 -6.55 11.27
CA GLU A 19 8.31 -5.30 11.36
C GLU A 19 7.50 -4.19 12.05
N SER A 20 6.22 -4.04 11.69
CA SER A 20 5.34 -3.03 12.28
C SER A 20 5.06 -3.26 13.77
N ILE A 21 4.97 -4.52 14.21
CA ILE A 21 4.76 -4.85 15.62
C ILE A 21 6.05 -4.68 16.43
N GLN A 22 7.21 -5.01 15.86
CA GLN A 22 8.51 -4.84 16.53
C GLN A 22 8.90 -3.37 16.63
N HIS A 23 8.53 -2.54 15.67
CA HIS A 23 8.86 -1.12 15.58
C HIS A 23 7.60 -0.22 15.53
N PRO A 24 6.75 -0.24 16.57
CA PRO A 24 5.42 0.39 16.54
C PRO A 24 5.45 1.93 16.49
N ASN A 25 6.63 2.53 16.61
CA ASN A 25 6.82 3.99 16.51
C ASN A 25 7.35 4.43 15.14
N GLU A 26 7.70 3.51 14.26
CA GLU A 26 8.20 3.82 12.93
C GLU A 26 7.07 4.00 11.93
N LEU A 27 7.29 4.88 10.96
CA LEU A 27 6.30 5.24 9.94
C LEU A 27 6.63 4.64 8.56
N VAL A 28 7.53 3.66 8.50
CA VAL A 28 8.05 3.08 7.25
C VAL A 28 6.92 2.54 6.35
N TYR A 29 5.89 1.96 6.95
CA TYR A 29 4.75 1.39 6.24
C TYR A 29 3.51 2.28 6.27
N HIS A 30 3.62 3.51 6.74
CA HIS A 30 2.54 4.47 6.71
C HIS A 30 2.59 5.27 5.40
N MET A 31 1.51 5.25 4.63
CA MET A 31 1.38 5.94 3.35
C MET A 31 0.29 7.01 3.41
N PRO A 32 0.63 8.24 3.78
CA PRO A 32 -0.30 9.36 3.72
C PRO A 32 -0.33 9.96 2.31
N PHE A 33 -1.53 10.07 1.73
CA PHE A 33 -1.79 10.77 0.49
C PHE A 33 -2.64 12.01 0.79
N LEU A 34 -2.08 13.18 0.56
CA LEU A 34 -2.76 14.46 0.75
C LEU A 34 -3.04 15.10 -0.60
N TYR A 35 -4.33 15.25 -0.92
CA TYR A 35 -4.80 15.83 -2.17
C TYR A 35 -5.37 17.22 -1.95
N THR A 36 -4.97 18.17 -2.80
CA THR A 36 -5.63 19.46 -2.94
C THR A 36 -6.74 19.31 -3.98
N LEU A 37 -7.95 19.63 -3.60
CA LEU A 37 -9.14 19.54 -4.41
C LEU A 37 -9.62 20.94 -4.82
N ASP A 38 -10.25 21.04 -5.99
CA ASP A 38 -10.93 22.27 -6.37
C ASP A 38 -12.04 22.61 -5.36
N LYS A 39 -12.20 23.91 -5.10
CA LYS A 39 -13.23 24.39 -4.15
C LYS A 39 -14.65 24.04 -4.58
N ALA A 40 -14.88 23.83 -5.87
CA ALA A 40 -16.18 23.45 -6.43
C ALA A 40 -16.51 21.96 -6.19
N ILE A 41 -15.58 21.14 -5.71
CA ILE A 41 -15.86 19.74 -5.36
C ILE A 41 -16.82 19.69 -4.18
N ASP A 42 -17.94 18.99 -4.38
CA ASP A 42 -18.92 18.68 -3.35
C ASP A 42 -18.37 17.58 -2.43
N LEU A 43 -18.01 17.95 -1.20
CA LEU A 43 -17.39 17.03 -0.24
C LEU A 43 -18.36 15.96 0.28
N GLU A 44 -19.66 16.23 0.33
CA GLU A 44 -20.67 15.24 0.71
C GLU A 44 -20.77 14.15 -0.37
N ARG A 45 -20.84 14.57 -1.63
CA ARG A 45 -20.83 13.68 -2.78
C ARG A 45 -19.51 12.87 -2.86
N LEU A 46 -18.38 13.51 -2.56
CA LEU A 46 -17.07 12.83 -2.51
C LEU A 46 -17.03 11.80 -1.38
N ARG A 47 -17.58 12.12 -0.21
CA ARG A 47 -17.70 11.17 0.89
C ARG A 47 -18.54 9.94 0.51
N ASP A 48 -19.65 10.15 -0.17
CA ASP A 48 -20.51 9.06 -0.65
C ASP A 48 -19.77 8.20 -1.69
N ALA A 49 -19.00 8.80 -2.58
CA ALA A 49 -18.15 8.10 -3.54
C ALA A 49 -17.06 7.25 -2.83
N LEU A 50 -16.39 7.81 -1.83
CA LEU A 50 -15.43 7.09 -1.01
C LEU A 50 -16.05 5.88 -0.32
N TYR A 51 -17.27 6.00 0.24
CA TYR A 51 -17.95 4.86 0.84
C TYR A 51 -18.27 3.75 -0.17
N LYS A 52 -18.63 4.09 -1.41
CA LYS A 52 -18.85 3.10 -2.47
C LYS A 52 -17.57 2.33 -2.80
N VAL A 53 -16.46 3.05 -2.98
CA VAL A 53 -15.15 2.45 -3.26
C VAL A 53 -14.69 1.57 -2.10
N ILE A 54 -14.76 2.06 -0.88
CA ILE A 54 -14.39 1.29 0.31
C ILE A 54 -15.21 0.00 0.43
N ALA A 55 -16.52 0.06 0.12
CA ALA A 55 -17.39 -1.11 0.19
C ALA A 55 -17.04 -2.19 -0.84
N ALA A 56 -16.43 -1.80 -1.98
CA ALA A 56 -16.00 -2.70 -3.03
C ALA A 56 -14.71 -3.47 -2.69
N HIS A 57 -13.90 -2.98 -1.75
CA HIS A 57 -12.57 -3.50 -1.43
C HIS A 57 -12.51 -4.10 -0.02
N PRO A 58 -12.59 -5.43 0.15
CA PRO A 58 -12.57 -6.09 1.46
C PRO A 58 -11.33 -5.79 2.31
N ALA A 59 -10.20 -5.46 1.70
CA ALA A 59 -8.97 -5.11 2.39
C ALA A 59 -9.14 -3.96 3.41
N PHE A 60 -10.04 -3.01 3.15
CA PHE A 60 -10.31 -1.89 4.05
C PHE A 60 -11.04 -2.28 5.34
N PHE A 61 -11.61 -3.48 5.38
CA PHE A 61 -12.28 -4.01 6.58
C PHE A 61 -11.39 -4.94 7.39
N SER A 62 -10.11 -5.05 7.06
CA SER A 62 -9.15 -5.91 7.75
C SER A 62 -8.81 -5.39 9.15
N TYR A 63 -8.75 -6.32 10.09
CA TYR A 63 -8.15 -6.15 11.41
C TYR A 63 -7.13 -7.27 11.62
N TYR A 64 -6.07 -6.95 12.32
CA TYR A 64 -4.99 -7.89 12.59
C TYR A 64 -5.09 -8.34 14.04
N THR A 65 -5.12 -9.64 14.25
CA THR A 65 -5.24 -10.28 15.57
C THR A 65 -4.33 -11.50 15.61
N THR A 66 -4.43 -12.28 16.65
CA THR A 66 -3.74 -13.57 16.77
C THR A 66 -4.73 -14.67 17.13
N ASP A 67 -4.43 -15.89 16.73
CA ASP A 67 -5.14 -17.07 17.20
C ASP A 67 -4.71 -17.48 18.63
N ASP A 68 -5.28 -18.57 19.15
CA ASP A 68 -4.98 -19.10 20.49
C ASP A 68 -3.51 -19.57 20.63
N SER A 69 -2.81 -19.82 19.53
CA SER A 69 -1.38 -20.18 19.51
C SER A 69 -0.45 -18.96 19.39
N GLY A 70 -1.02 -17.77 19.15
CA GLY A 70 -0.29 -16.53 18.96
C GLY A 70 0.08 -16.24 17.50
N GLU A 71 -0.41 -17.03 16.54
CA GLU A 71 -0.16 -16.82 15.13
C GLU A 71 -1.01 -15.66 14.60
N PRO A 72 -0.44 -14.76 13.78
CA PRO A 72 -1.17 -13.62 13.23
C PRO A 72 -2.30 -14.03 12.28
N LEU A 73 -3.45 -13.39 12.46
CA LEU A 73 -4.64 -13.55 11.64
C LEU A 73 -5.17 -12.20 11.15
N ILE A 74 -5.82 -12.24 10.01
CA ILE A 74 -6.64 -11.15 9.50
C ILE A 74 -8.11 -11.51 9.72
N GLU A 75 -8.85 -10.59 10.36
CA GLU A 75 -10.29 -10.68 10.56
C GLU A 75 -11.00 -9.60 9.75
N GLU A 76 -11.98 -9.96 8.92
CA GLU A 76 -12.82 -9.00 8.21
C GLU A 76 -13.90 -8.44 9.16
N ARG A 77 -13.84 -7.15 9.46
CA ARG A 77 -14.72 -6.47 10.43
C ARG A 77 -15.64 -5.45 9.73
N LYS A 78 -16.59 -5.94 8.95
CA LYS A 78 -17.64 -5.09 8.34
C LYS A 78 -18.66 -4.54 9.34
N ASP A 79 -18.72 -5.13 10.51
CA ASP A 79 -19.56 -4.69 11.63
C ASP A 79 -19.08 -3.38 12.28
N LEU A 80 -17.82 -3.00 12.09
CA LEU A 80 -17.27 -1.75 12.57
C LEU A 80 -17.30 -0.71 11.46
N PRO A 81 -17.95 0.46 11.63
CA PRO A 81 -18.02 1.47 10.59
C PRO A 81 -16.67 2.12 10.31
N ILE A 82 -16.43 2.48 9.04
CA ILE A 82 -15.40 3.44 8.65
C ILE A 82 -16.09 4.81 8.66
N VAL A 83 -15.55 5.77 9.41
CA VAL A 83 -16.12 7.11 9.51
C VAL A 83 -15.23 8.06 8.72
N ILE A 84 -15.83 8.80 7.77
CA ILE A 84 -15.16 9.84 6.99
C ILE A 84 -15.74 11.17 7.43
N GLU A 85 -14.95 11.93 8.18
CA GLU A 85 -15.34 13.24 8.67
C GLU A 85 -15.07 14.32 7.63
N ILE A 86 -15.90 15.39 7.65
CA ILE A 86 -15.66 16.61 6.89
C ILE A 86 -15.41 17.72 7.90
N ASN A 87 -14.19 18.21 7.93
CA ASN A 87 -13.72 19.22 8.87
C ASN A 87 -13.46 20.56 8.18
N GLU A 88 -13.51 21.66 8.93
CA GLU A 88 -13.09 22.97 8.42
C GLU A 88 -11.60 23.20 8.74
N VAL A 89 -10.86 23.71 7.76
CA VAL A 89 -9.44 24.06 7.94
C VAL A 89 -9.09 25.39 7.31
N GLU A 90 -8.04 26.02 7.79
CA GLU A 90 -7.56 27.26 7.21
C GLU A 90 -6.79 27.02 5.90
N ASN A 91 -5.94 26.02 5.87
CA ASN A 91 -5.03 25.72 4.75
C ASN A 91 -4.50 24.27 4.83
N MET A 92 -3.69 23.89 3.84
CA MET A 92 -3.05 22.57 3.76
C MET A 92 -2.13 22.25 4.95
N GLU A 93 -1.45 23.25 5.52
CA GLU A 93 -0.54 23.01 6.66
C GLU A 93 -1.32 22.52 7.89
N ALA A 94 -2.55 23.03 8.10
CA ALA A 94 -3.42 22.52 9.15
C ALA A 94 -3.79 21.05 8.93
N VAL A 95 -4.07 20.64 7.67
CA VAL A 95 -4.35 19.23 7.34
C VAL A 95 -3.15 18.34 7.62
N LYS A 96 -1.92 18.81 7.35
CA LYS A 96 -0.70 18.02 7.63
C LYS A 96 -0.53 17.68 9.12
N HIS A 97 -1.10 18.49 10.01
CA HIS A 97 -1.07 18.19 11.45
C HIS A 97 -2.00 17.03 11.83
N ASP A 98 -3.00 16.74 11.00
CA ASP A 98 -3.94 15.63 11.21
C ASP A 98 -3.42 14.31 10.65
N ILE A 99 -2.31 14.32 9.90
CA ILE A 99 -1.68 13.09 9.43
C ILE A 99 -1.38 12.20 10.64
N SER A 100 -1.91 10.99 10.59
CA SER A 100 -1.73 10.01 11.64
C SER A 100 -0.25 9.74 11.86
N LYS A 101 0.15 9.73 13.09
CA LYS A 101 1.56 9.48 13.43
C LYS A 101 1.92 8.00 13.28
N ARG A 102 0.91 7.12 13.32
CA ARG A 102 1.07 5.67 13.19
C ARG A 102 -0.27 4.94 13.14
N PHE A 103 -0.28 3.79 12.50
CA PHE A 103 -1.31 2.78 12.68
C PHE A 103 -0.84 1.75 13.70
N ASN A 104 -1.67 1.48 14.71
CA ASN A 104 -1.49 0.32 15.58
C ASN A 104 -2.29 -0.85 14.98
N LEU A 105 -1.62 -1.74 14.24
CA LEU A 105 -2.29 -2.85 13.57
C LEU A 105 -3.05 -3.79 14.55
N ALA A 106 -2.64 -3.82 15.83
CA ALA A 106 -3.33 -4.63 16.83
C ALA A 106 -4.68 -4.03 17.28
N ASP A 107 -4.85 -2.70 17.18
CA ASP A 107 -5.98 -1.99 17.78
C ASP A 107 -6.81 -1.21 16.77
N SER A 108 -6.32 -0.98 15.56
CA SER A 108 -6.94 -0.09 14.59
C SER A 108 -6.99 -0.66 13.19
N ARG A 109 -7.87 -0.11 12.38
CA ARG A 109 -7.86 -0.37 10.94
C ARG A 109 -6.61 0.22 10.29
N PRO A 110 -6.09 -0.43 9.25
CA PRO A 110 -4.96 0.09 8.49
C PRO A 110 -5.36 1.18 7.47
N ILE A 111 -6.40 1.95 7.77
CA ILE A 111 -6.91 3.05 6.93
C ILE A 111 -7.47 4.18 7.78
N HIS A 112 -7.22 5.41 7.36
CA HIS A 112 -7.86 6.63 7.86
C HIS A 112 -8.13 7.57 6.67
N ILE A 113 -9.34 8.13 6.62
CA ILE A 113 -9.74 9.07 5.56
C ILE A 113 -10.46 10.24 6.22
N ALA A 114 -10.07 11.46 5.83
CA ALA A 114 -10.74 12.69 6.23
C ALA A 114 -10.82 13.68 5.08
N LEU A 115 -11.89 14.44 5.03
CA LEU A 115 -12.15 15.51 4.08
C LEU A 115 -12.10 16.86 4.79
N TYR A 116 -11.64 17.88 4.10
CA TYR A 116 -11.51 19.21 4.68
C TYR A 116 -12.01 20.28 3.74
N SER A 117 -12.84 21.16 4.29
CA SER A 117 -13.29 22.37 3.62
C SER A 117 -12.38 23.53 4.00
N GLY A 118 -11.53 23.96 3.08
CA GLY A 118 -10.70 25.17 3.25
C GLY A 118 -11.25 26.38 2.55
N LYS A 119 -10.64 27.54 2.70
CA LYS A 119 -11.12 28.81 2.11
C LYS A 119 -10.97 28.83 0.58
N GLU A 120 -9.82 28.47 0.06
CA GLU A 120 -9.48 28.51 -1.37
C GLU A 120 -9.61 27.15 -2.04
N HIS A 121 -9.29 26.08 -1.32
CA HIS A 121 -9.30 24.70 -1.76
C HIS A 121 -9.96 23.80 -0.74
N ASN A 122 -10.48 22.69 -1.20
CA ASN A 122 -10.82 21.58 -0.34
C ASN A 122 -9.63 20.60 -0.31
N TYR A 123 -9.62 19.68 0.66
CA TYR A 123 -8.54 18.70 0.77
C TYR A 123 -9.11 17.33 1.11
N MET A 124 -8.38 16.30 0.70
CA MET A 124 -8.63 14.92 1.10
C MET A 124 -7.31 14.35 1.65
N LEU A 125 -7.36 13.88 2.87
CA LEU A 125 -6.33 13.05 3.46
C LEU A 125 -6.78 11.60 3.36
N PHE A 126 -5.98 10.78 2.70
CA PHE A 126 -6.20 9.36 2.53
C PHE A 126 -4.94 8.62 3.00
N GLU A 127 -5.04 7.95 4.12
CA GLU A 127 -3.93 7.29 4.77
C GLU A 127 -4.17 5.79 4.81
N VAL A 128 -3.19 5.02 4.37
CA VAL A 128 -3.23 3.56 4.43
C VAL A 128 -1.92 3.00 4.97
N HIS A 129 -2.00 1.87 5.63
CA HIS A 129 -0.84 1.07 5.95
C HIS A 129 -0.46 0.19 4.75
N HIS A 130 0.83 0.06 4.49
CA HIS A 130 1.36 -0.68 3.33
C HIS A 130 1.00 -2.18 3.33
N ILE A 131 0.48 -2.69 4.44
CA ILE A 131 0.01 -4.08 4.58
C ILE A 131 -1.25 -4.38 3.76
N ILE A 132 -2.03 -3.35 3.39
CA ILE A 132 -3.28 -3.50 2.60
C ILE A 132 -3.23 -2.86 1.23
N ALA A 133 -2.24 -2.02 0.93
CA ALA A 133 -2.16 -1.28 -0.32
C ALA A 133 -0.71 -0.92 -0.66
N ASP A 134 -0.47 -0.62 -1.92
CA ASP A 134 0.81 -0.15 -2.46
C ASP A 134 0.60 1.04 -3.41
N GLY A 135 1.67 1.48 -4.08
CA GLY A 135 1.59 2.59 -5.02
C GLY A 135 0.66 2.32 -6.23
N ALA A 136 0.57 1.07 -6.68
CA ALA A 136 -0.35 0.68 -7.76
C ALA A 136 -1.80 0.75 -7.29
N SER A 137 -2.07 0.25 -6.09
CA SER A 137 -3.38 0.33 -5.43
C SER A 137 -3.89 1.77 -5.33
N ALA A 138 -3.03 2.73 -4.98
CA ALA A 138 -3.40 4.14 -4.90
C ALA A 138 -3.92 4.68 -6.24
N SER A 139 -3.31 4.29 -7.36
CA SER A 139 -3.76 4.72 -8.70
C SER A 139 -5.13 4.14 -9.07
N VAL A 140 -5.38 2.87 -8.74
CA VAL A 140 -6.67 2.22 -8.95
C VAL A 140 -7.75 2.93 -8.12
N LEU A 141 -7.50 3.12 -6.81
CA LEU A 141 -8.43 3.77 -5.91
C LEU A 141 -8.81 5.18 -6.35
N MET A 142 -7.84 6.00 -6.79
CA MET A 142 -8.14 7.34 -7.29
C MET A 142 -9.01 7.32 -8.55
N SER A 143 -8.77 6.38 -9.47
CA SER A 143 -9.62 6.19 -10.65
C SER A 143 -11.04 5.79 -10.28
N GLU A 144 -11.22 4.89 -9.32
CA GLU A 144 -12.53 4.45 -8.86
C GLU A 144 -13.28 5.54 -8.08
N ILE A 145 -12.57 6.33 -7.26
CA ILE A 145 -13.15 7.48 -6.57
C ILE A 145 -13.67 8.51 -7.59
N ASP A 146 -12.91 8.79 -8.64
CA ASP A 146 -13.36 9.69 -9.72
C ASP A 146 -14.61 9.15 -10.42
N ARG A 147 -14.63 7.88 -10.80
CA ARG A 147 -15.77 7.22 -11.41
C ARG A 147 -17.01 7.24 -10.49
N ALA A 148 -16.85 6.89 -9.23
CA ALA A 148 -17.92 6.91 -8.23
C ALA A 148 -18.46 8.32 -8.00
N TYR A 149 -17.57 9.32 -7.93
CA TYR A 149 -17.96 10.73 -7.82
C TYR A 149 -18.77 11.19 -9.03
N ASN A 150 -18.45 10.71 -10.22
CA ASN A 150 -19.20 10.98 -11.45
C ASN A 150 -20.50 10.16 -11.60
N GLY A 151 -20.82 9.32 -10.61
CA GLY A 151 -22.07 8.59 -10.51
C GLY A 151 -22.04 7.18 -11.10
N GLU A 152 -20.87 6.65 -11.42
CA GLU A 152 -20.72 5.26 -11.81
C GLU A 152 -20.82 4.33 -10.59
N ASP A 153 -21.28 3.11 -10.81
CA ASP A 153 -21.22 2.06 -9.82
C ASP A 153 -19.81 1.44 -9.81
N ILE A 154 -19.36 1.05 -8.61
CA ILE A 154 -18.10 0.37 -8.42
C ILE A 154 -18.41 -1.09 -8.09
N GLU A 155 -17.94 -1.98 -8.95
CA GLU A 155 -18.12 -3.41 -8.76
C GLU A 155 -17.21 -3.92 -7.63
N PRO A 156 -17.72 -4.78 -6.74
CA PRO A 156 -16.88 -5.44 -5.75
C PRO A 156 -15.78 -6.28 -6.38
N GLU A 157 -14.66 -6.41 -5.71
CA GLU A 157 -13.58 -7.30 -6.12
C GLU A 157 -14.06 -8.75 -6.25
N ASP A 158 -13.87 -9.34 -7.43
CA ASP A 158 -14.17 -10.76 -7.68
C ASP A 158 -13.11 -11.70 -7.07
N TYR A 159 -11.86 -11.24 -7.02
CA TYR A 159 -10.72 -11.97 -6.50
C TYR A 159 -9.96 -11.10 -5.50
N THR A 160 -10.14 -11.39 -4.25
CA THR A 160 -9.68 -10.59 -3.11
C THR A 160 -8.30 -11.05 -2.61
N PHE A 161 -7.68 -10.25 -1.76
CA PHE A 161 -6.44 -10.67 -1.09
C PHE A 161 -6.64 -11.94 -0.22
N TYR A 162 -7.85 -12.22 0.26
CA TYR A 162 -8.16 -13.49 0.94
C TYR A 162 -7.99 -14.70 0.01
N ASP A 163 -8.36 -14.53 -1.26
CA ASP A 163 -8.25 -15.59 -2.27
C ASP A 163 -6.78 -15.77 -2.67
N VAL A 164 -6.03 -14.68 -2.81
CA VAL A 164 -4.58 -14.70 -3.04
C VAL A 164 -3.87 -15.44 -1.90
N THR A 165 -4.19 -15.12 -0.65
CA THR A 165 -3.58 -15.78 0.52
C THR A 165 -3.92 -17.26 0.57
N ALA A 166 -5.17 -17.62 0.29
CA ALA A 166 -5.59 -19.04 0.24
C ALA A 166 -4.85 -19.81 -0.84
N GLU A 167 -4.65 -19.21 -2.02
CA GLU A 167 -3.88 -19.82 -3.10
C GLU A 167 -2.40 -19.96 -2.76
N GLU A 168 -1.79 -18.93 -2.14
CA GLU A 168 -0.41 -19.02 -1.65
C GLU A 168 -0.23 -20.18 -0.66
N LEU A 169 -1.15 -20.32 0.29
CA LEU A 169 -1.13 -21.43 1.25
C LEU A 169 -1.27 -22.78 0.56
N ARG A 170 -2.18 -22.89 -0.42
CA ARG A 170 -2.36 -24.11 -1.22
C ARG A 170 -1.08 -24.50 -1.94
N LEU A 171 -0.44 -23.55 -2.62
CA LEU A 171 0.82 -23.77 -3.33
C LEU A 171 1.91 -24.26 -2.38
N ARG A 172 2.07 -23.60 -1.24
CA ARG A 172 3.12 -23.91 -0.24
C ARG A 172 2.89 -25.22 0.52
N ALA A 173 1.68 -25.73 0.55
CA ALA A 173 1.36 -27.00 1.16
C ALA A 173 1.92 -28.24 0.42
N GLY A 174 2.78 -28.03 -0.58
CA GLY A 174 3.48 -29.07 -1.32
C GLY A 174 2.88 -29.34 -2.70
N SER A 175 2.44 -28.28 -3.40
CA SER A 175 2.03 -28.41 -4.80
C SER A 175 3.23 -28.73 -5.72
N GLU A 176 2.96 -29.39 -6.85
CA GLU A 176 4.00 -29.69 -7.84
C GLU A 176 4.66 -28.42 -8.37
N GLU A 177 3.89 -27.33 -8.55
CA GLU A 177 4.37 -26.04 -9.03
C GLU A 177 5.36 -25.41 -8.03
N TYR A 178 5.04 -25.46 -6.75
CA TYR A 178 5.91 -24.93 -5.70
C TYR A 178 7.21 -25.72 -5.61
N GLU A 179 7.13 -27.05 -5.61
CA GLU A 179 8.32 -27.91 -5.56
C GLU A 179 9.21 -27.75 -6.80
N ALA A 180 8.61 -27.61 -7.98
CA ALA A 180 9.37 -27.32 -9.20
C ALA A 180 10.09 -25.97 -9.14
N ALA A 181 9.41 -24.93 -8.65
CA ALA A 181 10.02 -23.62 -8.48
C ALA A 181 11.15 -23.67 -7.42
N ARG A 182 10.93 -24.31 -6.27
CA ARG A 182 11.92 -24.49 -5.22
C ARG A 182 13.20 -25.15 -5.74
N LEU A 183 13.03 -26.28 -6.44
CA LEU A 183 14.16 -27.01 -7.04
C LEU A 183 14.91 -26.17 -8.09
N TRP A 184 14.18 -25.40 -8.90
CA TRP A 184 14.81 -24.53 -9.88
C TRP A 184 15.66 -23.43 -9.20
N TYR A 185 15.16 -22.80 -8.13
CA TYR A 185 15.92 -21.80 -7.37
C TYR A 185 17.15 -22.42 -6.71
N GLU A 186 17.03 -23.58 -6.08
CA GLU A 186 18.15 -24.30 -5.45
C GLU A 186 19.26 -24.68 -6.44
N GLN A 187 18.87 -25.01 -7.68
CA GLN A 187 19.84 -25.36 -8.73
C GLN A 187 20.53 -24.17 -9.38
N ASN A 188 19.86 -23.02 -9.42
CA ASN A 188 20.34 -21.86 -10.17
C ASN A 188 20.90 -20.75 -9.25
N PHE A 189 20.63 -20.77 -7.97
CA PHE A 189 21.11 -19.78 -7.03
C PHE A 189 21.74 -20.45 -5.80
N ASN A 190 23.01 -20.15 -5.58
CA ASN A 190 23.69 -20.54 -4.35
C ASN A 190 23.50 -19.41 -3.31
N ILE A 191 22.47 -19.56 -2.45
CA ILE A 191 22.10 -18.55 -1.45
C ILE A 191 23.27 -18.21 -0.50
N GLY A 192 24.24 -19.13 -0.33
CA GLY A 192 25.41 -18.91 0.52
C GLY A 192 26.44 -17.95 -0.06
N ASP A 193 26.42 -17.70 -1.36
CA ASP A 193 27.45 -16.91 -2.06
C ASP A 193 26.91 -15.54 -2.56
N VAL A 194 25.63 -15.24 -2.35
CA VAL A 194 25.02 -14.00 -2.81
C VAL A 194 25.07 -12.97 -1.68
N ASP A 195 26.10 -12.12 -1.71
CA ASP A 195 26.10 -10.88 -0.94
C ASP A 195 25.46 -9.78 -1.78
N THR A 196 24.23 -9.40 -1.45
CA THR A 196 23.47 -8.34 -2.12
C THR A 196 23.58 -7.01 -1.39
N GLN A 197 24.40 -6.91 -0.36
CA GLN A 197 24.55 -5.68 0.41
C GLN A 197 25.43 -4.70 -0.33
N ILE A 198 24.95 -3.49 -0.50
CA ILE A 198 25.79 -2.35 -0.88
C ILE A 198 26.68 -2.05 0.33
N ILE A 199 28.01 -2.18 0.16
CA ILE A 199 28.96 -1.88 1.22
C ILE A 199 28.84 -0.39 1.58
N ALA A 200 28.53 -0.10 2.83
CA ALA A 200 28.46 1.26 3.30
C ALA A 200 29.86 1.92 3.27
N ASP A 201 29.96 3.11 2.71
CA ASP A 201 31.21 3.88 2.67
C ASP A 201 31.71 4.30 4.08
N ARG A 202 30.84 4.27 5.08
CA ARG A 202 31.12 4.65 6.45
C ARG A 202 30.42 3.72 7.45
N ASN A 203 31.15 3.32 8.48
CA ASN A 203 30.61 2.64 9.68
C ASN A 203 30.12 3.70 10.69
N GLU A 204 29.05 4.41 10.41
CA GLU A 204 28.43 5.30 11.37
C GLU A 204 27.39 4.55 12.21
N LYS A 205 27.40 4.79 13.52
CA LYS A 205 26.47 4.15 14.47
C LYS A 205 25.06 4.75 14.44
N GLU A 206 24.91 5.91 13.81
CA GLU A 206 23.62 6.58 13.65
C GLU A 206 23.21 6.51 12.17
N THR A 207 22.10 5.82 11.88
CA THR A 207 21.48 5.80 10.58
C THR A 207 20.38 6.86 10.52
N ALA A 208 20.52 7.82 9.62
CA ALA A 208 19.46 8.78 9.30
C ALA A 208 18.90 8.46 7.91
N VAL A 209 17.58 8.46 7.79
CA VAL A 209 16.95 8.42 6.47
C VAL A 209 17.10 9.81 5.85
N VAL A 210 17.84 9.90 4.76
CA VAL A 210 18.04 11.13 4.01
C VAL A 210 17.29 11.03 2.69
N HIS A 211 16.46 12.02 2.41
CA HIS A 211 15.85 12.17 1.10
C HIS A 211 16.78 12.99 0.21
N ALA A 212 17.20 12.44 -0.93
CA ALA A 212 18.00 13.13 -1.92
C ALA A 212 17.30 13.07 -3.28
N GLU A 213 17.15 14.23 -3.91
CA GLU A 213 16.55 14.39 -5.23
C GLU A 213 17.61 14.88 -6.21
N TYR A 214 17.75 14.16 -7.32
CA TYR A 214 18.67 14.53 -8.40
C TYR A 214 17.90 14.68 -9.71
N ASN A 215 18.05 15.83 -10.35
CA ASN A 215 17.57 16.01 -11.71
C ASN A 215 18.57 15.42 -12.72
N LEU A 216 18.17 14.34 -13.36
CA LEU A 216 18.94 13.75 -14.43
C LEU A 216 18.75 14.56 -15.71
N ASN A 217 19.82 15.21 -16.19
CA ASN A 217 19.85 15.89 -17.50
C ASN A 217 19.95 14.86 -18.63
N ILE A 218 18.90 14.06 -18.80
CA ILE A 218 18.84 13.04 -19.84
C ILE A 218 17.82 13.50 -20.88
N ASP A 219 18.21 13.41 -22.16
CA ASP A 219 17.34 13.69 -23.27
C ASP A 219 16.23 12.62 -23.35
N LYS A 220 15.00 13.05 -23.09
CA LYS A 220 13.83 12.14 -23.08
C LYS A 220 13.55 11.52 -24.45
N GLU A 221 13.90 12.20 -25.54
CA GLU A 221 13.75 11.70 -26.92
C GLU A 221 14.70 10.54 -27.18
N ASN A 222 15.94 10.64 -26.73
CA ASN A 222 16.93 9.57 -26.84
C ASN A 222 16.51 8.33 -26.05
N ILE A 223 15.94 8.50 -24.86
CA ILE A 223 15.40 7.40 -24.07
C ILE A 223 14.22 6.76 -24.78
N ARG A 224 13.27 7.57 -25.29
CA ARG A 224 12.12 7.05 -26.02
C ARG A 224 12.56 6.26 -27.25
N HIS A 225 13.47 6.81 -28.05
CA HIS A 225 14.02 6.14 -29.23
C HIS A 225 14.70 4.80 -28.88
N LEU A 226 15.47 4.77 -27.78
CA LEU A 226 16.11 3.53 -27.31
C LEU A 226 15.06 2.47 -26.92
N ILE A 227 14.04 2.86 -26.18
CA ILE A 227 12.93 1.98 -25.78
C ILE A 227 12.21 1.42 -27.00
N GLU A 228 11.83 2.30 -27.96
CA GLU A 228 11.13 1.91 -29.18
C GLU A 228 11.97 1.00 -30.07
N SER A 229 13.27 1.28 -30.23
CA SER A 229 14.16 0.50 -31.08
C SER A 229 14.56 -0.86 -30.51
N THR A 230 14.59 -0.99 -29.20
CA THR A 230 15.02 -2.23 -28.51
C THR A 230 13.88 -3.06 -27.95
N GLY A 231 12.69 -2.49 -27.77
CA GLY A 231 11.57 -3.11 -27.06
C GLY A 231 11.77 -3.24 -25.54
N VAL A 232 12.85 -2.69 -25.01
CA VAL A 232 13.16 -2.72 -23.57
C VAL A 232 12.26 -1.72 -22.83
N LYS A 233 11.69 -2.12 -21.71
CA LYS A 233 10.88 -1.22 -20.87
C LYS A 233 11.77 -0.21 -20.14
N ALA A 234 11.26 1.01 -19.90
CA ALA A 234 11.97 2.06 -19.18
C ALA A 234 12.52 1.59 -17.83
N GLY A 235 11.70 0.89 -17.04
CA GLY A 235 12.13 0.33 -15.75
C GLY A 235 13.34 -0.59 -15.88
N THR A 236 13.36 -1.48 -16.87
CA THR A 236 14.49 -2.39 -17.13
C THR A 236 15.74 -1.60 -17.52
N LEU A 237 15.60 -0.56 -18.37
CA LEU A 237 16.74 0.28 -18.78
C LEU A 237 17.38 0.96 -17.56
N PHE A 238 16.58 1.62 -16.72
CA PHE A 238 17.12 2.32 -15.54
C PHE A 238 17.67 1.36 -14.48
N THR A 239 17.00 0.23 -14.23
CA THR A 239 17.52 -0.79 -13.29
C THR A 239 18.85 -1.36 -13.78
N SER A 240 18.99 -1.64 -15.09
CA SER A 240 20.26 -2.11 -15.65
C SER A 240 21.37 -1.08 -15.55
N ALA A 241 21.05 0.21 -15.78
CA ALA A 241 22.03 1.29 -15.63
C ALA A 241 22.45 1.51 -14.17
N PHE A 242 21.56 1.24 -13.22
CA PHE A 242 21.87 1.30 -11.78
C PHE A 242 22.74 0.13 -11.32
N ALA A 243 22.62 -1.04 -11.95
CA ALA A 243 23.38 -2.25 -11.60
C ALA A 243 24.80 -2.30 -12.20
N LEU A 244 25.18 -1.36 -13.09
CA LEU A 244 26.50 -1.24 -13.70
C LEU A 244 27.45 -0.40 -12.85
#